data_c4627d1b6440247c5bc10be63a7294b3
#
_entry.id   c4627d1b6440247c5bc10be63a7294b3
#
_cell.length_a   1.000
_cell.length_b   1.000
_cell.length_c   1.000
_cell.angle_alpha   90.00
_cell.angle_beta   90.00
_cell.angle_gamma   90.00
#
_symmetry.space_group_name_H-M   'P 1'
#
loop_
_entity.id
_entity.type
_entity.pdbx_description
1 polymer ?
#
loop_
_entity_poly.entity_id
_entity_poly.type
_entity_poly.pdbx_seq_one_letter_code
_entity_poly.pdbx_strand_id
1 'polypeptide(L)'
;MAGLKKLPIGIENFEEMRREDFYYVDKSHVIEQLLTQWGKVNLFTRPRRFGKSLNMSMLQSFFEIGKDKTLFDGLRISDNQGLCEKYQGKFPVVFVSLKGINGATYEEARRFLIKTINEEARRLSVLSDSTELDETDHELLIQLKKKEMTNDSLVYSIRELTELLEKHYGSKVIVLIDEYDVPLAKANENGYYDEMVFLIRNLFENALKTNSSLKFAVLTGCLRIAKESIFTGLNNFKVYSITDKSFDETFGFTDAEVKELLRYYGQEKYYETVKEWYDGYRFGNVDVYCPWDVINFCSDHLADPGLEPKNYWANTSGNSVISHFIDSVGKPQKLTRMELEQLVNGGIVQKEINSELTYKELYSSIDNLWSTLFMTGYLTQRGEPSGNRYNLVIPNREIRNIITNHILKMFKENVKDDGKTVSDLCDALLNKNPEKVELIFTEYMKKTISIRDTFARKPTKENFYHGLLLGILGFKENWSVMSNRESGDGFGDILIRIEDEDVGIVIEVKYADDGNLQEECEKALQQIIDIRYTEALEQEGIHTIIKYGIACYRKKCKVLMRIDKQ
;
A
#
# COMPACT_ATOMS: atom_id res chain seq x y z
N MET A 1 -22.92 -24.18 -19.55
CA MET A 1 -21.94 -23.87 -18.50
C MET A 1 -22.46 -22.66 -17.76
N ALA A 2 -22.65 -22.71 -16.44
CA ALA A 2 -22.87 -21.50 -15.68
C ALA A 2 -21.67 -20.58 -15.94
N GLY A 3 -21.92 -19.33 -16.31
CA GLY A 3 -20.84 -18.37 -16.59
C GLY A 3 -20.00 -18.14 -15.33
N LEU A 4 -18.70 -17.86 -15.50
CA LEU A 4 -17.85 -17.44 -14.39
C LEU A 4 -18.43 -16.16 -13.75
N LYS A 5 -18.37 -16.07 -12.42
CA LYS A 5 -18.71 -14.84 -11.70
C LYS A 5 -17.79 -13.71 -12.11
N LYS A 6 -18.31 -12.47 -12.06
CA LYS A 6 -17.53 -11.26 -12.34
C LYS A 6 -16.48 -11.04 -11.26
N LEU A 7 -15.29 -10.57 -11.62
CA LEU A 7 -14.30 -10.11 -10.63
C LEU A 7 -14.71 -8.73 -10.07
N PRO A 8 -14.66 -8.53 -8.75
CA PRO A 8 -15.20 -7.33 -8.08
C PRO A 8 -14.22 -6.15 -8.09
N ILE A 9 -13.82 -5.68 -9.25
CA ILE A 9 -12.90 -4.53 -9.36
C ILE A 9 -13.64 -3.25 -8.99
N GLY A 10 -13.19 -2.61 -7.89
CA GLY A 10 -13.77 -1.35 -7.42
C GLY A 10 -15.11 -1.48 -6.70
N ILE A 11 -15.59 -2.69 -6.43
CA ILE A 11 -16.84 -2.92 -5.70
C ILE A 11 -16.58 -2.89 -4.20
N GLU A 12 -17.16 -1.91 -3.53
CA GLU A 12 -17.04 -1.71 -2.07
C GLU A 12 -18.36 -1.97 -1.32
N ASN A 13 -19.46 -2.13 -2.04
CA ASN A 13 -20.79 -2.39 -1.49
C ASN A 13 -21.09 -3.89 -1.46
N PHE A 14 -21.36 -4.44 -0.26
CA PHE A 14 -21.61 -5.86 -0.09
C PHE A 14 -22.93 -6.32 -0.73
N GLU A 15 -23.99 -5.51 -0.66
CA GLU A 15 -25.27 -5.83 -1.29
C GLU A 15 -25.13 -5.91 -2.81
N GLU A 16 -24.41 -4.95 -3.44
CA GLU A 16 -24.06 -4.97 -4.86
C GLU A 16 -23.23 -6.20 -5.20
N MET A 17 -22.20 -6.48 -4.41
CA MET A 17 -21.33 -7.66 -4.54
C MET A 17 -22.13 -8.97 -4.66
N ARG A 18 -23.13 -9.13 -3.81
CA ARG A 18 -23.96 -10.34 -3.75
C ARG A 18 -25.05 -10.39 -4.82
N ARG A 19 -25.72 -9.26 -5.10
CA ARG A 19 -26.85 -9.20 -6.04
C ARG A 19 -26.41 -9.27 -7.50
N GLU A 20 -25.25 -8.69 -7.82
CA GLU A 20 -24.71 -8.67 -9.18
C GLU A 20 -23.83 -9.90 -9.49
N ASP A 21 -23.83 -10.90 -8.59
CA ASP A 21 -23.10 -12.17 -8.72
C ASP A 21 -21.59 -12.00 -8.96
N PHE A 22 -20.96 -11.09 -8.22
CA PHE A 22 -19.50 -10.99 -8.18
C PHE A 22 -18.89 -12.14 -7.37
N TYR A 23 -17.64 -12.51 -7.69
CA TYR A 23 -16.90 -13.47 -6.88
C TYR A 23 -16.55 -12.83 -5.53
N TYR A 24 -17.12 -13.39 -4.47
CA TYR A 24 -16.91 -12.92 -3.11
C TYR A 24 -16.07 -13.94 -2.31
N VAL A 25 -14.90 -13.51 -1.82
CA VAL A 25 -14.14 -14.28 -0.83
C VAL A 25 -14.78 -14.08 0.53
N ASP A 26 -15.31 -15.14 1.09
CA ASP A 26 -16.15 -15.08 2.29
C ASP A 26 -15.37 -14.67 3.55
N LYS A 27 -15.60 -13.44 4.01
CA LYS A 27 -15.08 -12.88 5.26
C LYS A 27 -16.14 -12.73 6.34
N SER A 28 -17.32 -13.35 6.17
CA SER A 28 -18.45 -13.21 7.11
C SER A 28 -18.16 -13.73 8.52
N HIS A 29 -17.11 -14.54 8.71
CA HIS A 29 -16.63 -14.95 10.03
C HIS A 29 -16.23 -13.78 10.94
N VAL A 30 -15.94 -12.60 10.37
CA VAL A 30 -15.68 -11.37 11.17
C VAL A 30 -16.87 -11.02 12.05
N ILE A 31 -18.10 -11.27 11.58
CA ILE A 31 -19.33 -11.02 12.34
C ILE A 31 -19.36 -11.88 13.62
N GLU A 32 -19.04 -13.16 13.48
CA GLU A 32 -18.98 -14.09 14.61
C GLU A 32 -17.88 -13.69 15.61
N GLN A 33 -16.67 -13.39 15.10
CA GLN A 33 -15.56 -12.93 15.94
C GLN A 33 -15.92 -11.63 16.65
N LEU A 34 -16.52 -10.67 15.93
CA LEU A 34 -16.93 -9.39 16.50
C LEU A 34 -17.98 -9.60 17.61
N LEU A 35 -19.00 -10.44 17.39
CA LEU A 35 -20.06 -10.67 18.36
C LEU A 35 -19.61 -11.46 19.60
N THR A 36 -18.53 -12.23 19.51
CA THR A 36 -17.92 -12.95 20.63
C THR A 36 -16.89 -12.14 21.40
N GLN A 37 -16.20 -11.22 20.75
CA GLN A 37 -15.05 -10.50 21.34
C GLN A 37 -15.23 -8.98 21.42
N TRP A 38 -16.41 -8.46 21.09
CA TRP A 38 -16.63 -7.02 20.95
C TRP A 38 -16.39 -6.21 22.22
N GLY A 39 -15.78 -5.05 22.02
CA GLY A 39 -15.79 -3.94 22.97
C GLY A 39 -16.92 -2.97 22.64
N LYS A 40 -17.13 -1.97 23.50
CA LYS A 40 -18.12 -0.92 23.21
C LYS A 40 -17.77 -0.16 21.93
N VAL A 41 -16.48 0.09 21.69
CA VAL A 41 -15.93 0.69 20.48
C VAL A 41 -14.79 -0.18 19.97
N ASN A 42 -14.85 -0.59 18.70
CA ASN A 42 -13.89 -1.48 18.06
C ASN A 42 -13.24 -0.77 16.88
N LEU A 43 -11.92 -0.61 16.90
CA LEU A 43 -11.17 -0.01 15.81
C LEU A 43 -10.32 -1.06 15.10
N PHE A 44 -10.49 -1.18 13.80
CA PHE A 44 -9.64 -1.99 12.94
C PHE A 44 -8.69 -1.09 12.13
N THR A 45 -7.38 -1.25 12.35
CA THR A 45 -6.37 -0.56 11.53
C THR A 45 -5.69 -1.55 10.61
N ARG A 46 -5.82 -1.31 9.30
CA ARG A 46 -5.25 -2.14 8.24
C ARG A 46 -4.73 -1.25 7.11
N PRO A 47 -3.70 -1.64 6.37
CA PRO A 47 -3.25 -0.91 5.21
C PRO A 47 -4.37 -0.69 4.20
N ARG A 48 -4.15 0.21 3.25
CA ARG A 48 -5.12 0.46 2.17
C ARG A 48 -5.28 -0.79 1.31
N ARG A 49 -6.48 -0.97 0.70
CA ARG A 49 -6.80 -2.07 -0.24
C ARG A 49 -6.96 -3.47 0.38
N PHE A 50 -7.05 -3.57 1.71
CA PHE A 50 -7.28 -4.84 2.43
C PHE A 50 -8.76 -5.11 2.76
N GLY A 51 -9.73 -4.53 2.04
CA GLY A 51 -11.15 -4.88 2.16
C GLY A 51 -11.90 -4.22 3.33
N LYS A 52 -11.37 -3.13 3.93
CA LYS A 52 -12.02 -2.44 5.07
C LYS A 52 -13.45 -2.00 4.76
N SER A 53 -13.65 -1.21 3.71
CA SER A 53 -14.96 -0.65 3.33
C SER A 53 -15.97 -1.73 2.98
N LEU A 54 -15.56 -2.81 2.28
CA LEU A 54 -16.43 -3.94 1.97
C LEU A 54 -16.91 -4.66 3.23
N ASN A 55 -16.02 -4.91 4.20
CA ASN A 55 -16.38 -5.49 5.49
C ASN A 55 -17.33 -4.57 6.27
N MET A 56 -17.13 -3.24 6.24
CA MET A 56 -18.06 -2.30 6.86
C MET A 56 -19.45 -2.33 6.22
N SER A 57 -19.52 -2.38 4.88
CA SER A 57 -20.78 -2.54 4.15
C SER A 57 -21.47 -3.88 4.46
N MET A 58 -20.68 -4.96 4.62
CA MET A 58 -21.20 -6.27 5.05
C MET A 58 -21.78 -6.21 6.47
N LEU A 59 -21.09 -5.57 7.43
CA LEU A 59 -21.61 -5.39 8.79
C LEU A 59 -22.91 -4.60 8.79
N GLN A 60 -23.02 -3.54 7.99
CA GLN A 60 -24.26 -2.80 7.81
C GLN A 60 -25.37 -3.70 7.29
N SER A 61 -25.13 -4.45 6.20
CA SER A 61 -26.10 -5.36 5.60
C SER A 61 -26.54 -6.46 6.55
N PHE A 62 -25.67 -6.89 7.48
CA PHE A 62 -26.01 -7.92 8.46
C PHE A 62 -26.87 -7.38 9.61
N PHE A 63 -26.51 -6.24 10.19
CA PHE A 63 -27.16 -5.76 11.41
C PHE A 63 -28.43 -4.94 11.16
N GLU A 64 -28.48 -4.19 10.04
CA GLU A 64 -29.50 -3.16 9.82
C GLU A 64 -30.89 -3.74 9.59
N ILE A 65 -31.87 -3.19 10.32
CA ILE A 65 -33.29 -3.52 10.17
C ILE A 65 -33.73 -3.22 8.73
N GLY A 66 -34.49 -4.16 8.15
CA GLY A 66 -35.03 -4.02 6.78
C GLY A 66 -34.08 -4.46 5.68
N LYS A 67 -32.83 -4.85 5.99
CA LYS A 67 -31.92 -5.42 5.00
C LYS A 67 -32.28 -6.86 4.62
N ASP A 68 -31.99 -7.22 3.40
CA ASP A 68 -32.23 -8.54 2.83
C ASP A 68 -31.29 -9.58 3.46
N LYS A 69 -31.87 -10.49 4.22
CA LYS A 69 -31.11 -11.53 4.93
C LYS A 69 -30.51 -12.58 4.01
N THR A 70 -31.11 -12.77 2.82
CA THR A 70 -30.65 -13.76 1.83
C THR A 70 -29.28 -13.42 1.23
N LEU A 71 -28.80 -12.18 1.40
CA LEU A 71 -27.45 -11.80 1.03
C LEU A 71 -26.36 -12.65 1.71
N PHE A 72 -26.68 -13.27 2.85
CA PHE A 72 -25.76 -14.11 3.61
C PHE A 72 -25.94 -15.61 3.37
N ASP A 73 -26.89 -16.01 2.52
CA ASP A 73 -27.11 -17.42 2.21
C ASP A 73 -25.85 -18.06 1.62
N GLY A 74 -25.45 -19.22 2.18
CA GLY A 74 -24.26 -19.94 1.79
C GLY A 74 -22.93 -19.33 2.25
N LEU A 75 -22.96 -18.26 3.06
CA LEU A 75 -21.76 -17.71 3.72
C LEU A 75 -21.59 -18.35 5.11
N ARG A 76 -20.35 -18.41 5.59
CA ARG A 76 -19.96 -19.03 6.87
C ARG A 76 -20.81 -18.57 8.07
N ILE A 77 -21.18 -17.30 8.13
CA ILE A 77 -22.02 -16.78 9.22
C ILE A 77 -23.42 -17.43 9.23
N SER A 78 -23.96 -17.84 8.08
CA SER A 78 -25.26 -18.48 8.00
C SER A 78 -25.31 -19.84 8.68
N ASP A 79 -24.16 -20.49 8.88
CA ASP A 79 -24.06 -21.76 9.62
C ASP A 79 -24.30 -21.54 11.12
N ASN A 80 -24.11 -20.31 11.64
CA ASN A 80 -24.38 -19.95 13.03
C ASN A 80 -25.78 -19.36 13.19
N GLN A 81 -26.79 -20.24 13.11
CA GLN A 81 -28.21 -19.84 13.20
C GLN A 81 -28.53 -19.04 14.46
N GLY A 82 -27.94 -19.39 15.61
CA GLY A 82 -28.17 -18.67 16.87
C GLY A 82 -27.74 -17.21 16.84
N LEU A 83 -26.61 -16.91 16.18
CA LEU A 83 -26.18 -15.52 15.97
C LEU A 83 -27.07 -14.81 14.94
N CYS A 84 -27.42 -15.47 13.86
CA CYS A 84 -28.30 -14.90 12.84
C CYS A 84 -29.69 -14.55 13.42
N GLU A 85 -30.32 -15.45 14.16
CA GLU A 85 -31.61 -15.21 14.80
C GLU A 85 -31.55 -14.01 15.77
N LYS A 86 -30.46 -13.88 16.51
CA LYS A 86 -30.31 -12.87 17.55
C LYS A 86 -29.92 -11.49 17.03
N TYR A 87 -29.14 -11.41 15.94
CA TYR A 87 -28.49 -10.18 15.53
C TYR A 87 -28.80 -9.73 14.10
N GLN A 88 -29.10 -10.67 13.17
CA GLN A 88 -29.27 -10.33 11.75
C GLN A 88 -30.56 -9.55 11.49
N GLY A 89 -30.43 -8.31 11.01
CA GLY A 89 -31.55 -7.41 10.74
C GLY A 89 -32.29 -6.98 11.98
N LYS A 90 -31.62 -6.81 13.13
CA LYS A 90 -32.24 -6.53 14.44
C LYS A 90 -31.90 -5.18 15.02
N PHE A 91 -31.00 -4.41 14.40
CA PHE A 91 -30.54 -3.15 14.97
C PHE A 91 -30.67 -2.01 13.96
N PRO A 92 -31.05 -0.80 14.40
CA PRO A 92 -30.81 0.37 13.59
C PRO A 92 -29.31 0.62 13.48
N VAL A 93 -28.88 1.12 12.31
CA VAL A 93 -27.47 1.34 11.99
C VAL A 93 -27.29 2.78 11.49
N VAL A 94 -26.32 3.49 12.06
CA VAL A 94 -25.77 4.72 11.50
C VAL A 94 -24.45 4.37 10.81
N PHE A 95 -24.34 4.65 9.51
CA PHE A 95 -23.17 4.38 8.70
C PHE A 95 -22.58 5.67 8.14
N VAL A 96 -21.35 6.00 8.52
CA VAL A 96 -20.66 7.23 8.10
C VAL A 96 -19.30 6.87 7.48
N SER A 97 -19.12 7.15 6.19
CA SER A 97 -17.81 7.04 5.56
C SER A 97 -17.15 8.41 5.46
N LEU A 98 -15.95 8.53 6.07
CA LEU A 98 -15.17 9.77 6.05
C LEU A 98 -14.18 9.82 4.86
N LYS A 99 -14.23 8.86 3.96
CA LYS A 99 -13.37 8.73 2.78
C LYS A 99 -13.36 9.98 1.89
N GLY A 100 -14.49 10.66 1.76
CA GLY A 100 -14.66 11.83 0.90
C GLY A 100 -14.27 13.16 1.53
N ILE A 101 -13.81 13.18 2.79
CA ILE A 101 -13.49 14.42 3.48
C ILE A 101 -12.04 14.82 3.23
N ASN A 102 -11.80 15.43 2.06
CA ASN A 102 -10.48 15.74 1.52
C ASN A 102 -10.34 17.20 1.05
N GLY A 103 -11.03 18.13 1.71
CA GLY A 103 -11.00 19.56 1.36
C GLY A 103 -9.59 20.16 1.40
N ALA A 104 -9.32 21.12 0.51
CA ALA A 104 -8.08 21.88 0.51
C ALA A 104 -7.98 22.86 1.69
N THR A 105 -9.11 23.25 2.25
CA THR A 105 -9.22 24.10 3.45
C THR A 105 -10.09 23.45 4.51
N TYR A 106 -10.00 23.94 5.75
CA TYR A 106 -10.84 23.48 6.85
C TYR A 106 -12.34 23.66 6.55
N GLU A 107 -12.73 24.80 6.03
CA GLU A 107 -14.13 25.12 5.70
C GLU A 107 -14.68 24.15 4.62
N GLU A 108 -13.85 23.81 3.64
CA GLU A 108 -14.24 22.86 2.61
C GLU A 108 -14.39 21.44 3.17
N ALA A 109 -13.43 20.98 3.95
CA ALA A 109 -13.48 19.67 4.61
C ALA A 109 -14.68 19.58 5.57
N ARG A 110 -14.96 20.67 6.31
CA ARG A 110 -16.13 20.77 7.18
C ARG A 110 -17.43 20.67 6.40
N ARG A 111 -17.54 21.34 5.24
CA ARG A 111 -18.72 21.21 4.36
C ARG A 111 -18.93 19.78 3.86
N PHE A 112 -17.83 19.06 3.53
CA PHE A 112 -17.92 17.66 3.14
C PHE A 112 -18.41 16.79 4.30
N LEU A 113 -17.94 17.03 5.53
CA LEU A 113 -18.44 16.31 6.70
C LEU A 113 -19.94 16.57 6.94
N ILE A 114 -20.39 17.83 6.87
CA ILE A 114 -21.82 18.18 6.95
C ILE A 114 -22.63 17.44 5.86
N LYS A 115 -22.14 17.43 4.64
CA LYS A 115 -22.78 16.71 3.54
C LYS A 115 -22.91 15.21 3.84
N THR A 116 -21.86 14.58 4.36
CA THR A 116 -21.86 13.16 4.73
C THR A 116 -22.91 12.85 5.81
N ILE A 117 -22.99 13.68 6.86
CA ILE A 117 -24.02 13.55 7.91
C ILE A 117 -25.43 13.76 7.34
N ASN A 118 -25.59 14.76 6.48
CA ASN A 118 -26.86 15.05 5.83
C ASN A 118 -27.34 13.89 4.93
N GLU A 119 -26.44 13.27 4.17
CA GLU A 119 -26.75 12.11 3.34
C GLU A 119 -27.19 10.92 4.20
N GLU A 120 -26.52 10.69 5.33
CA GLU A 120 -26.92 9.64 6.27
C GLU A 120 -28.28 9.94 6.92
N ALA A 121 -28.54 11.18 7.37
CA ALA A 121 -29.83 11.58 7.90
C ALA A 121 -30.98 11.43 6.87
N ARG A 122 -30.69 11.61 5.58
CA ARG A 122 -31.66 11.38 4.48
C ARG A 122 -31.85 9.90 4.20
N ARG A 123 -30.79 9.08 4.29
CA ARG A 123 -30.88 7.62 4.15
C ARG A 123 -31.82 7.02 5.18
N LEU A 124 -31.83 7.56 6.40
CA LEU A 124 -32.70 7.17 7.51
C LEU A 124 -34.11 7.78 7.36
N SER A 125 -34.68 7.68 6.16
CA SER A 125 -35.96 8.33 5.80
C SER A 125 -37.14 7.88 6.65
N VAL A 126 -37.10 6.68 7.23
CA VAL A 126 -38.12 6.12 8.15
C VAL A 126 -38.40 7.04 9.33
N LEU A 127 -37.39 7.82 9.77
CA LEU A 127 -37.56 8.77 10.87
C LEU A 127 -38.49 9.94 10.50
N SER A 128 -38.68 10.26 9.19
CA SER A 128 -39.54 11.37 8.79
C SER A 128 -41.02 11.13 9.02
N ASP A 129 -41.45 9.87 8.97
CA ASP A 129 -42.85 9.45 9.14
C ASP A 129 -43.06 8.73 10.48
N SER A 130 -42.12 8.85 11.41
CA SER A 130 -42.17 8.18 12.72
C SER A 130 -43.21 8.82 13.64
N THR A 131 -44.11 8.01 14.17
CA THR A 131 -45.09 8.41 15.21
C THR A 131 -44.50 8.37 16.61
N GLU A 132 -43.34 7.78 16.78
CA GLU A 132 -42.63 7.67 18.06
C GLU A 132 -41.79 8.93 18.38
N LEU A 133 -41.61 9.82 17.38
CA LEU A 133 -40.89 11.08 17.50
C LEU A 133 -41.86 12.22 17.78
N ASP A 134 -41.49 13.08 18.72
CA ASP A 134 -42.24 14.32 19.01
C ASP A 134 -41.86 15.46 18.02
N GLU A 135 -42.54 16.62 18.16
CA GLU A 135 -42.32 17.77 17.29
C GLU A 135 -40.88 18.28 17.34
N THR A 136 -40.24 18.28 18.51
CA THR A 136 -38.84 18.69 18.71
C THR A 136 -37.88 17.74 18.03
N ASP A 137 -38.14 16.42 18.07
CA ASP A 137 -37.36 15.40 17.38
C ASP A 137 -37.45 15.58 15.87
N HIS A 138 -38.62 15.88 15.33
CA HIS A 138 -38.77 16.15 13.88
C HIS A 138 -38.06 17.44 13.46
N GLU A 139 -38.09 18.51 14.29
CA GLU A 139 -37.31 19.72 14.04
C GLU A 139 -35.81 19.43 14.01
N LEU A 140 -35.30 18.64 14.95
CA LEU A 140 -33.91 18.19 14.99
C LEU A 140 -33.54 17.40 13.73
N LEU A 141 -34.38 16.46 13.32
CA LEU A 141 -34.15 15.69 12.08
C LEU A 141 -34.10 16.61 10.86
N ILE A 142 -34.95 17.62 10.78
CA ILE A 142 -34.93 18.62 9.71
C ILE A 142 -33.62 19.41 9.74
N GLN A 143 -33.10 19.77 10.92
CA GLN A 143 -31.80 20.45 11.04
C GLN A 143 -30.65 19.56 10.54
N LEU A 144 -30.62 18.27 10.91
CA LEU A 144 -29.62 17.31 10.45
C LEU A 144 -29.64 17.07 8.91
N LYS A 145 -30.79 17.32 8.28
CA LYS A 145 -30.97 17.25 6.81
C LYS A 145 -30.61 18.54 6.07
N LYS A 146 -30.27 19.65 6.77
CA LYS A 146 -29.86 20.93 6.16
C LYS A 146 -28.43 20.86 5.65
N LYS A 147 -28.13 21.63 4.58
CA LYS A 147 -26.79 21.75 4.01
C LYS A 147 -25.80 22.56 4.87
N GLU A 148 -26.31 23.29 5.85
CA GLU A 148 -25.53 24.10 6.77
C GLU A 148 -25.85 23.69 8.21
N MET A 149 -24.79 23.53 8.99
CA MET A 149 -24.84 23.22 10.42
C MET A 149 -23.90 24.13 11.19
N THR A 150 -24.25 24.50 12.41
CA THR A 150 -23.28 25.09 13.35
C THR A 150 -22.25 24.04 13.77
N ASN A 151 -21.15 24.46 14.38
CA ASN A 151 -20.19 23.49 14.92
C ASN A 151 -20.80 22.61 16.00
N ASP A 152 -21.65 23.21 16.88
CA ASP A 152 -22.33 22.47 17.93
C ASP A 152 -23.26 21.41 17.32
N SER A 153 -24.11 21.76 16.36
CA SER A 153 -25.00 20.80 15.69
C SER A 153 -24.19 19.69 15.00
N LEU A 154 -23.04 20.02 14.43
CA LEU A 154 -22.20 19.03 13.73
C LEU A 154 -21.56 18.03 14.69
N VAL A 155 -21.02 18.48 15.82
CA VAL A 155 -20.34 17.58 16.78
C VAL A 155 -21.31 16.68 17.55
N TYR A 156 -22.61 17.06 17.66
CA TYR A 156 -23.65 16.21 18.25
C TYR A 156 -24.38 15.34 17.24
N SER A 157 -24.25 15.58 15.94
CA SER A 157 -25.09 15.02 14.88
C SER A 157 -25.19 13.49 14.87
N ILE A 158 -24.10 12.74 15.04
CA ILE A 158 -24.13 11.26 15.08
C ILE A 158 -24.86 10.77 16.34
N ARG A 159 -24.64 11.42 17.48
CA ARG A 159 -25.34 11.09 18.73
C ARG A 159 -26.85 11.34 18.58
N GLU A 160 -27.24 12.48 18.08
CA GLU A 160 -28.62 12.85 17.83
C GLU A 160 -29.32 11.86 16.88
N LEU A 161 -28.66 11.45 15.78
CA LEU A 161 -29.17 10.38 14.90
C LEU A 161 -29.41 9.06 15.66
N THR A 162 -28.50 8.69 16.59
CA THR A 162 -28.69 7.46 17.38
C THR A 162 -29.83 7.60 18.39
N GLU A 163 -30.03 8.75 18.97
CA GLU A 163 -31.15 9.04 19.92
C GLU A 163 -32.51 8.96 19.19
N LEU A 164 -32.62 9.56 18.00
CA LEU A 164 -33.81 9.48 17.16
C LEU A 164 -34.14 8.06 16.72
N LEU A 165 -33.11 7.28 16.33
CA LEU A 165 -33.28 5.89 15.95
C LEU A 165 -33.67 5.00 17.12
N GLU A 166 -33.09 5.21 18.31
CA GLU A 166 -33.50 4.48 19.53
C GLU A 166 -34.93 4.76 19.90
N LYS A 167 -35.38 6.02 19.84
CA LYS A 167 -36.80 6.39 20.07
C LYS A 167 -37.71 5.66 19.07
N HIS A 168 -37.37 5.69 17.78
CA HIS A 168 -38.19 5.08 16.73
C HIS A 168 -38.29 3.55 16.84
N TYR A 169 -37.15 2.86 17.05
CA TYR A 169 -37.09 1.39 17.03
C TYR A 169 -37.19 0.72 18.42
N GLY A 170 -37.07 1.48 19.50
CA GLY A 170 -37.03 0.94 20.88
C GLY A 170 -35.78 0.10 21.16
N SER A 171 -34.73 0.23 20.34
CA SER A 171 -33.51 -0.57 20.45
C SER A 171 -32.24 0.25 20.25
N LYS A 172 -31.15 -0.17 20.92
CA LYS A 172 -29.83 0.49 20.80
C LYS A 172 -29.28 0.41 19.37
N VAL A 173 -28.55 1.43 18.99
CA VAL A 173 -28.04 1.68 17.63
C VAL A 173 -26.60 1.21 17.50
N ILE A 174 -26.27 0.60 16.36
CA ILE A 174 -24.89 0.30 15.96
C ILE A 174 -24.36 1.46 15.11
N VAL A 175 -23.15 1.93 15.43
CA VAL A 175 -22.48 3.00 14.67
C VAL A 175 -21.28 2.42 13.92
N LEU A 176 -21.26 2.63 12.61
CA LEU A 176 -20.20 2.20 11.71
C LEU A 176 -19.53 3.43 11.09
N ILE A 177 -18.21 3.60 11.29
CA ILE A 177 -17.45 4.73 10.77
C ILE A 177 -16.29 4.20 9.94
N ASP A 178 -16.35 4.40 8.62
CA ASP A 178 -15.29 3.94 7.70
C ASP A 178 -14.29 5.06 7.39
N GLU A 179 -13.00 4.68 7.32
CA GLU A 179 -11.86 5.55 7.02
C GLU A 179 -11.80 6.81 7.93
N TYR A 180 -11.90 6.59 9.24
CA TYR A 180 -11.97 7.64 10.27
C TYR A 180 -10.77 8.60 10.25
N ASP A 181 -9.64 8.18 9.74
CA ASP A 181 -8.37 8.89 9.75
C ASP A 181 -8.12 9.73 8.49
N VAL A 182 -8.92 9.58 7.43
CA VAL A 182 -8.75 10.34 6.17
C VAL A 182 -8.85 11.86 6.36
N PRO A 183 -9.84 12.40 7.11
CA PRO A 183 -9.90 13.86 7.34
C PRO A 183 -8.65 14.41 8.01
N LEU A 184 -8.04 13.64 8.92
CA LEU A 184 -6.85 14.03 9.67
C LEU A 184 -5.60 13.97 8.80
N ALA A 185 -5.48 12.92 7.98
CA ALA A 185 -4.40 12.81 7.00
C ALA A 185 -4.39 14.00 6.05
N LYS A 186 -5.56 14.34 5.48
CA LYS A 186 -5.71 15.46 4.54
C LYS A 186 -5.53 16.82 5.20
N ALA A 187 -5.99 16.99 6.43
CA ALA A 187 -5.76 18.20 7.20
C ALA A 187 -4.27 18.42 7.49
N ASN A 188 -3.52 17.34 7.77
CA ASN A 188 -2.07 17.43 7.96
C ASN A 188 -1.34 17.79 6.66
N GLU A 189 -1.74 17.22 5.53
CA GLU A 189 -1.18 17.55 4.21
C GLU A 189 -1.43 19.02 3.82
N ASN A 190 -2.61 19.57 4.19
CA ASN A 190 -3.07 20.90 3.78
C ASN A 190 -2.93 21.99 4.87
N GLY A 191 -2.38 21.67 6.04
CA GLY A 191 -1.98 22.64 7.07
C GLY A 191 -3.10 23.13 8.02
N TYR A 192 -4.28 22.46 8.07
CA TYR A 192 -5.38 22.80 9.01
C TYR A 192 -5.65 21.66 10.01
N TYR A 193 -4.59 20.96 10.40
CA TYR A 193 -4.67 19.75 11.21
C TYR A 193 -5.32 19.95 12.59
N ASP A 194 -4.95 21.03 13.31
CA ASP A 194 -5.42 21.24 14.69
C ASP A 194 -6.93 21.49 14.75
N GLU A 195 -7.46 22.25 13.80
CA GLU A 195 -8.90 22.51 13.70
C GLU A 195 -9.68 21.23 13.39
N MET A 196 -9.14 20.40 12.49
CA MET A 196 -9.79 19.14 12.13
C MET A 196 -9.74 18.11 13.27
N VAL A 197 -8.61 18.01 13.98
CA VAL A 197 -8.48 17.16 15.18
C VAL A 197 -9.52 17.57 16.23
N PHE A 198 -9.65 18.87 16.49
CA PHE A 198 -10.64 19.37 17.46
C PHE A 198 -12.07 19.00 17.06
N LEU A 199 -12.44 19.17 15.79
CA LEU A 199 -13.77 18.84 15.26
C LEU A 199 -14.06 17.34 15.37
N ILE A 200 -13.17 16.48 14.85
CA ILE A 200 -13.35 15.02 14.82
C ILE A 200 -13.35 14.43 16.24
N ARG A 201 -12.50 14.95 17.13
CA ARG A 201 -12.51 14.57 18.55
C ARG A 201 -13.87 14.77 19.18
N ASN A 202 -14.42 16.00 19.10
CA ASN A 202 -15.71 16.32 19.70
C ASN A 202 -16.85 15.49 19.09
N LEU A 203 -16.83 15.28 17.77
CA LEU A 203 -17.80 14.41 17.10
C LEU A 203 -17.76 12.97 17.66
N PHE A 204 -16.57 12.39 17.82
CA PHE A 204 -16.42 11.02 18.32
C PHE A 204 -16.64 10.90 19.82
N GLU A 205 -16.24 11.88 20.62
CA GLU A 205 -16.57 11.89 22.06
C GLU A 205 -18.09 11.85 22.30
N ASN A 206 -18.84 12.67 21.58
CA ASN A 206 -20.30 12.68 21.69
C ASN A 206 -20.93 11.38 21.17
N ALA A 207 -20.49 10.89 20.02
CA ALA A 207 -21.05 9.70 19.39
C ALA A 207 -20.72 8.39 20.15
N LEU A 208 -19.53 8.27 20.74
CA LEU A 208 -18.98 6.98 21.18
C LEU A 208 -18.78 6.85 22.70
N LYS A 209 -18.60 7.96 23.44
CA LYS A 209 -18.28 7.92 24.87
C LYS A 209 -19.51 8.01 25.77
N THR A 210 -20.27 9.08 25.62
CA THR A 210 -21.41 9.42 26.52
C THR A 210 -22.75 9.14 25.87
N ASN A 211 -22.78 8.33 24.84
CA ASN A 211 -23.96 7.99 24.07
C ASN A 211 -24.68 6.77 24.69
N SER A 212 -25.79 7.01 25.37
CA SER A 212 -26.63 5.96 25.97
C SER A 212 -27.34 5.13 24.91
N SER A 213 -27.61 5.68 23.72
CA SER A 213 -28.29 5.01 22.61
C SER A 213 -27.37 4.04 21.84
N LEU A 214 -26.05 4.12 22.05
CA LEU A 214 -25.08 3.28 21.37
C LEU A 214 -25.17 1.82 21.86
N LYS A 215 -25.30 0.85 20.94
CA LYS A 215 -25.08 -0.59 21.20
C LYS A 215 -23.61 -0.89 21.27
N PHE A 216 -22.93 -0.74 20.15
CA PHE A 216 -21.49 -0.72 19.97
C PHE A 216 -21.13 0.03 18.68
N ALA A 217 -19.85 0.35 18.52
CA ALA A 217 -19.36 0.97 17.31
C ALA A 217 -18.21 0.15 16.69
N VAL A 218 -18.09 0.24 15.37
CA VAL A 218 -16.95 -0.27 14.60
C VAL A 218 -16.38 0.87 13.77
N LEU A 219 -15.08 1.08 13.88
CA LEU A 219 -14.33 2.06 13.10
C LEU A 219 -13.26 1.35 12.26
N THR A 220 -12.97 1.88 11.07
CA THR A 220 -11.85 1.44 10.25
C THR A 220 -10.97 2.60 9.85
N GLY A 221 -9.66 2.34 9.75
CA GLY A 221 -8.66 3.31 9.29
C GLY A 221 -7.35 2.64 8.92
N CYS A 222 -6.36 3.44 8.49
CA CYS A 222 -5.02 2.95 8.19
C CYS A 222 -4.10 2.98 9.41
N LEU A 223 -4.18 4.04 10.22
CA LEU A 223 -3.31 4.27 11.37
C LEU A 223 -4.12 4.29 12.67
N ARG A 224 -3.47 3.91 13.77
CA ARG A 224 -3.98 4.15 15.12
C ARG A 224 -3.53 5.53 15.58
N ILE A 225 -4.43 6.50 15.58
CA ILE A 225 -4.13 7.85 16.06
C ILE A 225 -4.49 7.93 17.54
N ALA A 226 -3.63 7.39 18.40
CA ALA A 226 -3.91 7.24 19.83
C ALA A 226 -3.55 8.48 20.65
N LYS A 227 -2.45 9.17 20.32
CA LYS A 227 -1.93 10.28 21.15
C LYS A 227 -2.65 11.62 20.96
N GLU A 228 -3.43 11.78 19.90
CA GLU A 228 -4.06 13.08 19.58
C GLU A 228 -5.32 13.37 20.39
N SER A 229 -5.45 12.70 21.53
CA SER A 229 -6.62 12.89 22.39
C SER A 229 -7.99 12.63 21.72
N ILE A 230 -8.03 12.20 20.44
CA ILE A 230 -9.29 11.81 19.77
C ILE A 230 -9.96 10.68 20.54
N PHE A 231 -9.14 9.78 21.10
CA PHE A 231 -9.59 8.64 21.87
C PHE A 231 -9.15 8.66 23.34
N THR A 232 -8.43 9.69 23.83
CA THR A 232 -7.91 9.74 25.21
C THR A 232 -9.00 9.77 26.28
N GLY A 233 -10.23 10.12 25.91
CA GLY A 233 -11.38 10.04 26.79
C GLY A 233 -12.15 8.72 26.72
N LEU A 234 -11.85 7.81 25.78
CA LEU A 234 -12.62 6.60 25.53
C LEU A 234 -11.97 5.38 26.25
N ASN A 235 -12.32 5.15 27.51
CA ASN A 235 -11.84 4.00 28.29
C ASN A 235 -12.40 2.64 27.78
N ASN A 236 -13.33 2.65 26.84
CA ASN A 236 -14.06 1.51 26.29
C ASN A 236 -13.62 1.14 24.87
N PHE A 237 -12.42 1.57 24.46
CA PHE A 237 -11.91 1.46 23.10
C PHE A 237 -11.01 0.22 22.95
N LYS A 238 -11.34 -0.64 22.00
CA LYS A 238 -10.55 -1.83 21.66
C LYS A 238 -9.98 -1.67 20.26
N VAL A 239 -8.66 -1.74 20.14
CA VAL A 239 -7.95 -1.59 18.86
C VAL A 239 -7.48 -2.96 18.40
N TYR A 240 -7.64 -3.22 17.12
CA TYR A 240 -7.15 -4.39 16.41
C TYR A 240 -6.27 -3.95 15.24
N SER A 241 -4.97 -3.99 15.47
CA SER A 241 -3.94 -3.59 14.50
C SER A 241 -3.43 -4.77 13.67
N ILE A 242 -2.48 -4.51 12.79
CA ILE A 242 -1.81 -5.56 12.00
C ILE A 242 -0.98 -6.53 12.86
N THR A 243 -0.67 -6.17 14.12
CA THR A 243 0.12 -7.00 15.03
C THR A 243 -0.74 -7.90 15.92
N ASP A 244 -2.05 -7.69 15.94
CA ASP A 244 -2.97 -8.46 16.77
C ASP A 244 -3.37 -9.79 16.11
N LYS A 245 -3.41 -10.86 16.91
CA LYS A 245 -3.83 -12.20 16.48
C LYS A 245 -5.34 -12.33 16.28
N SER A 246 -6.12 -11.43 16.87
CA SER A 246 -7.57 -11.37 16.62
C SER A 246 -7.83 -10.69 15.29
N PHE A 247 -8.73 -11.25 14.49
CA PHE A 247 -9.09 -10.74 13.16
C PHE A 247 -7.94 -10.70 12.14
N ASP A 248 -6.94 -11.55 12.27
CA ASP A 248 -5.78 -11.61 11.39
C ASP A 248 -6.09 -12.20 10.00
N GLU A 249 -7.13 -13.04 9.86
CA GLU A 249 -7.62 -13.56 8.58
C GLU A 249 -8.77 -12.72 7.96
N THR A 250 -9.31 -11.75 8.70
CA THR A 250 -10.51 -10.99 8.30
C THR A 250 -10.24 -10.04 7.14
N PHE A 251 -9.05 -9.48 7.11
CA PHE A 251 -8.61 -8.49 6.13
C PHE A 251 -7.47 -9.07 5.29
N GLY A 252 -7.56 -8.91 3.97
CA GLY A 252 -6.65 -9.58 3.06
C GLY A 252 -7.15 -10.96 2.62
N PHE A 253 -6.46 -11.60 1.71
CA PHE A 253 -6.74 -12.97 1.29
C PHE A 253 -5.69 -13.91 1.87
N THR A 254 -6.14 -15.03 2.44
CA THR A 254 -5.25 -16.11 2.86
C THR A 254 -4.75 -16.91 1.66
N ASP A 255 -3.69 -17.69 1.82
CA ASP A 255 -3.13 -18.52 0.76
C ASP A 255 -4.16 -19.54 0.22
N ALA A 256 -4.99 -20.12 1.09
CA ALA A 256 -6.06 -21.03 0.69
C ALA A 256 -7.12 -20.34 -0.19
N GLU A 257 -7.52 -19.12 0.17
CA GLU A 257 -8.50 -18.33 -0.57
C GLU A 257 -7.96 -17.91 -1.94
N VAL A 258 -6.67 -17.55 -2.04
CA VAL A 258 -6.03 -17.23 -3.32
C VAL A 258 -5.96 -18.45 -4.22
N LYS A 259 -5.58 -19.62 -3.70
CA LYS A 259 -5.59 -20.88 -4.46
C LYS A 259 -6.99 -21.24 -4.97
N GLU A 260 -8.02 -21.05 -4.16
CA GLU A 260 -9.40 -21.28 -4.55
C GLU A 260 -9.85 -20.32 -5.66
N LEU A 261 -9.55 -19.02 -5.51
CA LEU A 261 -9.84 -17.99 -6.52
C LEU A 261 -9.16 -18.31 -7.85
N LEU A 262 -7.86 -18.60 -7.84
CA LEU A 262 -7.12 -18.96 -9.05
C LEU A 262 -7.69 -20.23 -9.72
N ARG A 263 -8.07 -21.26 -8.93
CA ARG A 263 -8.73 -22.47 -9.45
C ARG A 263 -10.07 -22.14 -10.09
N TYR A 264 -10.87 -21.30 -9.45
CA TYR A 264 -12.19 -20.93 -9.98
C TYR A 264 -12.09 -20.28 -11.37
N TYR A 265 -11.05 -19.50 -11.61
CA TYR A 265 -10.81 -18.83 -12.89
C TYR A 265 -9.88 -19.61 -13.85
N GLY A 266 -9.44 -20.82 -13.50
CA GLY A 266 -8.54 -21.65 -14.32
C GLY A 266 -7.13 -21.06 -14.47
N GLN A 267 -6.68 -20.36 -13.42
CA GLN A 267 -5.41 -19.64 -13.39
C GLN A 267 -4.38 -20.23 -12.42
N GLU A 268 -4.52 -21.49 -12.00
CA GLU A 268 -3.66 -22.15 -11.01
C GLU A 268 -2.17 -22.14 -11.41
N LYS A 269 -1.89 -22.15 -12.71
CA LYS A 269 -0.51 -22.08 -13.23
C LYS A 269 0.25 -20.80 -12.83
N TYR A 270 -0.49 -19.75 -12.47
CA TYR A 270 0.11 -18.47 -12.05
C TYR A 270 0.30 -18.36 -10.52
N TYR A 271 0.00 -19.42 -9.75
CA TYR A 271 0.05 -19.35 -8.29
C TYR A 271 1.41 -18.86 -7.75
N GLU A 272 2.53 -19.40 -8.24
CA GLU A 272 3.86 -18.98 -7.79
C GLU A 272 4.16 -17.51 -8.13
N THR A 273 3.71 -17.06 -9.30
CA THR A 273 3.82 -15.65 -9.71
C THR A 273 3.01 -14.73 -8.80
N VAL A 274 1.74 -15.07 -8.53
CA VAL A 274 0.88 -14.29 -7.63
C VAL A 274 1.45 -14.27 -6.22
N LYS A 275 2.02 -15.37 -5.75
CA LYS A 275 2.66 -15.47 -4.44
C LYS A 275 3.90 -14.58 -4.35
N GLU A 276 4.80 -14.63 -5.31
CA GLU A 276 6.01 -13.79 -5.34
C GLU A 276 5.67 -12.29 -5.37
N TRP A 277 4.64 -11.93 -6.14
CA TRP A 277 4.32 -10.53 -6.39
C TRP A 277 3.44 -9.88 -5.33
N TYR A 278 2.48 -10.60 -4.71
CA TYR A 278 1.39 -9.98 -3.93
C TYR A 278 1.18 -10.57 -2.54
N ASP A 279 1.90 -11.65 -2.19
CA ASP A 279 1.88 -12.24 -0.84
C ASP A 279 2.76 -11.46 0.14
N GLY A 280 2.83 -11.98 1.35
CA GLY A 280 3.90 -11.68 2.32
C GLY A 280 3.56 -10.64 3.35
N TYR A 281 2.36 -10.10 3.38
CA TYR A 281 1.90 -9.27 4.49
C TYR A 281 1.58 -10.15 5.70
N ARG A 282 2.20 -9.87 6.83
CA ARG A 282 1.98 -10.62 8.08
C ARG A 282 1.03 -9.84 8.99
N PHE A 283 -0.20 -10.36 9.17
CA PHE A 283 -1.14 -9.87 10.17
C PHE A 283 -1.23 -10.90 11.30
N GLY A 284 -0.97 -10.48 12.54
CA GLY A 284 -0.91 -11.41 13.65
C GLY A 284 -0.03 -12.63 13.35
N ASN A 285 -0.67 -13.79 13.21
CA ASN A 285 0.00 -15.07 12.89
C ASN A 285 -0.20 -15.53 11.45
N VAL A 286 -0.90 -14.77 10.60
CA VAL A 286 -1.29 -15.20 9.26
C VAL A 286 -0.60 -14.35 8.19
N ASP A 287 -0.08 -15.00 7.16
CA ASP A 287 0.38 -14.33 5.95
C ASP A 287 -0.81 -14.13 5.02
N VAL A 288 -0.96 -12.92 4.49
CA VAL A 288 -2.09 -12.54 3.64
C VAL A 288 -1.60 -11.78 2.40
N TYR A 289 -2.39 -11.92 1.34
CA TYR A 289 -2.24 -11.18 0.10
C TYR A 289 -3.08 -9.90 0.12
N CYS A 290 -2.66 -8.88 -0.62
CA CYS A 290 -3.51 -7.72 -0.89
C CYS A 290 -4.63 -8.11 -1.86
N PRO A 291 -5.93 -8.02 -1.48
CA PRO A 291 -7.04 -8.42 -2.33
C PRO A 291 -7.12 -7.68 -3.65
N TRP A 292 -6.83 -6.37 -3.62
CA TRP A 292 -6.83 -5.52 -4.80
C TRP A 292 -5.87 -6.01 -5.88
N ASP A 293 -4.67 -6.40 -5.48
CA ASP A 293 -3.62 -6.82 -6.41
C ASP A 293 -3.97 -8.16 -7.05
N VAL A 294 -4.41 -9.13 -6.22
CA VAL A 294 -4.81 -10.47 -6.70
C VAL A 294 -5.98 -10.39 -7.67
N ILE A 295 -7.03 -9.59 -7.35
CA ILE A 295 -8.21 -9.45 -8.20
C ILE A 295 -7.86 -8.79 -9.53
N ASN A 296 -7.04 -7.71 -9.51
CA ASN A 296 -6.62 -7.04 -10.74
C ASN A 296 -5.71 -7.96 -11.59
N PHE A 297 -4.79 -8.69 -10.96
CA PHE A 297 -3.98 -9.69 -11.65
C PHE A 297 -4.85 -10.73 -12.36
N CYS A 298 -5.82 -11.31 -11.66
CA CYS A 298 -6.73 -12.28 -12.25
C CYS A 298 -7.53 -11.70 -13.42
N SER A 299 -7.99 -10.47 -13.31
CA SER A 299 -8.74 -9.78 -14.37
C SER A 299 -7.89 -9.56 -15.62
N ASP A 300 -6.68 -9.04 -15.44
CA ASP A 300 -5.76 -8.78 -16.54
C ASP A 300 -5.39 -10.08 -17.27
N HIS A 301 -5.14 -11.18 -16.53
CA HIS A 301 -4.76 -12.48 -17.11
C HIS A 301 -5.95 -13.28 -17.69
N LEU A 302 -7.19 -12.93 -17.36
CA LEU A 302 -8.37 -13.41 -18.11
C LEU A 302 -8.46 -12.75 -19.47
N ALA A 303 -8.08 -11.48 -19.58
CA ALA A 303 -8.11 -10.74 -20.85
C ALA A 303 -6.87 -11.07 -21.72
N ASP A 304 -5.70 -11.15 -21.13
CA ASP A 304 -4.43 -11.46 -21.80
C ASP A 304 -3.56 -12.38 -20.93
N PRO A 305 -3.53 -13.69 -21.22
CA PRO A 305 -2.74 -14.66 -20.47
C PRO A 305 -1.22 -14.50 -20.55
N GLY A 306 -0.73 -13.68 -21.47
CA GLY A 306 0.70 -13.39 -21.66
C GLY A 306 1.18 -12.13 -20.94
N LEU A 307 0.29 -11.44 -20.23
CA LEU A 307 0.62 -10.17 -19.61
C LEU A 307 1.58 -10.36 -18.41
N GLU A 308 2.57 -9.47 -18.29
CA GLU A 308 3.45 -9.42 -17.13
C GLU A 308 2.71 -8.85 -15.90
N PRO A 309 3.02 -9.32 -14.67
CA PRO A 309 2.47 -8.76 -13.45
C PRO A 309 2.79 -7.27 -13.29
N LYS A 310 1.82 -6.51 -12.78
CA LYS A 310 1.93 -5.05 -12.63
C LYS A 310 1.95 -4.62 -11.16
N ASN A 311 2.39 -3.38 -10.92
CA ASN A 311 2.28 -2.72 -9.62
C ASN A 311 0.88 -2.10 -9.48
N TYR A 312 -0.11 -2.87 -9.02
CA TYR A 312 -1.50 -2.40 -8.87
C TYR A 312 -1.69 -1.50 -7.66
N TRP A 313 -0.99 -1.78 -6.57
CA TRP A 313 -1.10 -1.01 -5.34
C TRP A 313 -0.50 0.40 -5.46
N ALA A 314 0.62 0.55 -6.17
CA ALA A 314 1.32 1.80 -6.38
C ALA A 314 0.47 2.90 -7.02
N ASN A 315 -0.42 2.52 -7.94
CA ASN A 315 -1.24 3.47 -8.70
C ASN A 315 -2.44 4.02 -7.89
N THR A 316 -2.66 3.54 -6.68
CA THR A 316 -3.88 3.82 -5.91
C THR A 316 -3.64 4.54 -4.59
N SER A 317 -2.39 4.58 -4.11
CA SER A 317 -2.01 5.27 -2.87
C SER A 317 -1.09 6.45 -3.18
N GLY A 318 -1.31 7.59 -2.53
CA GLY A 318 -0.30 8.65 -2.53
C GLY A 318 1.00 8.09 -1.92
N ASN A 319 2.05 7.99 -2.72
CA ASN A 319 3.37 7.49 -2.30
C ASN A 319 4.14 8.50 -1.43
N SER A 320 3.44 9.46 -0.80
CA SER A 320 4.04 10.50 0.02
C SER A 320 4.90 9.94 1.16
N VAL A 321 4.45 8.85 1.81
CA VAL A 321 5.20 8.21 2.91
C VAL A 321 6.56 7.71 2.43
N ILE A 322 6.60 7.02 1.30
CA ILE A 322 7.84 6.50 0.70
C ILE A 322 8.74 7.64 0.22
N SER A 323 8.16 8.67 -0.41
CA SER A 323 8.93 9.85 -0.84
C SER A 323 9.57 10.55 0.36
N HIS A 324 8.81 10.84 1.42
CA HIS A 324 9.34 11.43 2.65
C HIS A 324 10.43 10.56 3.32
N PHE A 325 10.27 9.24 3.30
CA PHE A 325 11.28 8.33 3.84
C PHE A 325 12.58 8.41 3.03
N ILE A 326 12.50 8.30 1.71
CA ILE A 326 13.66 8.33 0.82
C ILE A 326 14.36 9.69 0.86
N ASP A 327 13.62 10.79 0.87
CA ASP A 327 14.16 12.16 1.01
C ASP A 327 14.88 12.36 2.36
N SER A 328 14.39 11.68 3.42
CA SER A 328 15.03 11.72 4.74
C SER A 328 16.33 10.91 4.77
N VAL A 329 16.41 9.81 4.03
CA VAL A 329 17.61 8.97 3.86
C VAL A 329 18.73 9.73 3.12
N GLY A 330 18.40 10.65 2.24
CA GLY A 330 19.36 11.51 1.51
C GLY A 330 20.13 12.48 2.41
N LYS A 331 19.68 12.76 3.63
CA LYS A 331 20.41 13.54 4.64
C LYS A 331 21.49 12.68 5.33
N PRO A 332 22.53 13.21 6.01
CA PRO A 332 23.75 12.47 6.42
C PRO A 332 23.55 11.36 7.49
N GLN A 333 22.43 10.69 7.52
CA GLN A 333 22.17 9.55 8.41
C GLN A 333 22.59 8.24 7.75
N LYS A 334 23.86 7.91 7.87
CA LYS A 334 24.50 6.73 7.22
C LYS A 334 23.85 5.38 7.55
N LEU A 335 23.27 5.20 8.74
CA LEU A 335 22.73 3.92 9.20
C LEU A 335 21.47 3.54 8.39
N THR A 336 20.54 4.46 8.22
CA THR A 336 19.27 4.22 7.56
C THR A 336 19.42 3.85 6.07
N ARG A 337 20.44 4.39 5.40
CA ARG A 337 20.71 4.04 4.01
C ARG A 337 21.15 2.59 3.86
N MET A 338 22.05 2.13 4.73
CA MET A 338 22.47 0.71 4.75
C MET A 338 21.31 -0.23 5.05
N GLU A 339 20.42 0.16 5.96
CA GLU A 339 19.24 -0.60 6.32
C GLU A 339 18.23 -0.69 5.15
N LEU A 340 18.05 0.42 4.42
CA LEU A 340 17.20 0.43 3.22
C LEU A 340 17.76 -0.49 2.13
N GLU A 341 19.08 -0.44 1.89
CA GLU A 341 19.76 -1.35 0.97
C GLU A 341 19.60 -2.82 1.41
N GLN A 342 19.74 -3.09 2.71
CA GLN A 342 19.52 -4.43 3.27
C GLN A 342 18.10 -4.93 3.00
N LEU A 343 17.07 -4.09 3.16
CA LEU A 343 15.66 -4.44 2.88
C LEU A 343 15.42 -4.72 1.39
N VAL A 344 15.88 -3.83 0.51
CA VAL A 344 15.71 -3.99 -0.95
C VAL A 344 16.34 -5.29 -1.43
N ASN A 345 17.41 -5.72 -0.77
CA ASN A 345 18.11 -6.97 -1.05
C ASN A 345 17.51 -8.20 -0.35
N GLY A 346 16.29 -8.08 0.22
CA GLY A 346 15.59 -9.17 0.88
C GLY A 346 16.10 -9.49 2.29
N GLY A 347 16.94 -8.62 2.86
CA GLY A 347 17.42 -8.75 4.23
C GLY A 347 16.39 -8.26 5.27
N ILE A 348 16.69 -8.52 6.55
CA ILE A 348 15.84 -8.17 7.69
C ILE A 348 16.46 -6.99 8.43
N VAL A 349 15.66 -5.97 8.73
CA VAL A 349 16.06 -4.84 9.57
C VAL A 349 15.26 -4.86 10.87
N GLN A 350 15.94 -4.80 12.00
CA GLN A 350 15.27 -4.77 13.30
C GLN A 350 15.03 -3.33 13.75
N LYS A 351 13.76 -2.98 14.01
CA LYS A 351 13.34 -1.65 14.46
C LYS A 351 12.39 -1.71 15.64
N GLU A 352 12.48 -0.71 16.48
CA GLU A 352 11.47 -0.44 17.49
C GLU A 352 10.30 0.29 16.83
N ILE A 353 9.08 -0.25 16.98
CA ILE A 353 7.88 0.28 16.34
C ILE A 353 7.03 1.02 17.38
N ASN A 354 6.77 2.28 17.07
CA ASN A 354 5.79 3.08 17.79
C ASN A 354 4.44 3.02 17.06
N SER A 355 3.49 2.27 17.62
CA SER A 355 2.13 2.14 17.08
C SER A 355 1.22 3.32 17.43
N GLU A 356 1.68 4.29 18.22
CA GLU A 356 0.90 5.40 18.78
C GLU A 356 1.38 6.76 18.25
N LEU A 357 1.60 6.86 16.94
CA LEU A 357 2.03 8.09 16.30
C LEU A 357 0.83 8.97 15.93
N THR A 358 0.99 10.28 16.09
CA THR A 358 0.09 11.29 15.53
C THR A 358 0.47 11.59 14.08
N TYR A 359 -0.44 12.17 13.28
CA TYR A 359 -0.10 12.58 11.91
C TYR A 359 1.03 13.62 11.85
N LYS A 360 1.15 14.50 12.84
CA LYS A 360 2.26 15.46 12.95
C LYS A 360 3.61 14.76 13.21
N GLU A 361 3.58 13.64 13.94
CA GLU A 361 4.78 12.91 14.31
C GLU A 361 5.27 11.93 13.22
N LEU A 362 4.41 11.54 12.26
CA LEU A 362 4.76 10.52 11.25
C LEU A 362 6.09 10.78 10.55
N TYR A 363 6.37 12.05 10.26
CA TYR A 363 7.55 12.49 9.50
C TYR A 363 8.58 13.24 10.35
N SER A 364 8.39 13.31 11.67
CA SER A 364 9.24 14.12 12.56
C SER A 364 10.60 13.50 12.86
N SER A 365 10.71 12.18 12.75
CA SER A 365 11.96 11.44 12.94
C SER A 365 12.04 10.23 12.01
N ILE A 366 13.26 9.71 11.84
CA ILE A 366 13.48 8.50 11.03
C ILE A 366 12.85 7.26 11.67
N ASP A 367 12.83 7.16 12.99
CA ASP A 367 12.21 6.02 13.69
C ASP A 367 10.70 6.03 13.54
N ASN A 368 10.08 7.22 13.50
CA ASN A 368 8.65 7.35 13.20
C ASN A 368 8.33 6.98 11.75
N LEU A 369 9.23 7.30 10.81
CA LEU A 369 9.09 6.87 9.42
C LEU A 369 9.14 5.34 9.28
N TRP A 370 10.01 4.64 10.00
CA TRP A 370 10.03 3.18 10.03
C TRP A 370 8.70 2.61 10.55
N SER A 371 8.17 3.19 11.62
CA SER A 371 6.87 2.80 12.18
C SER A 371 5.73 3.07 11.18
N THR A 372 5.78 4.20 10.48
CA THR A 372 4.79 4.56 9.45
C THR A 372 4.82 3.60 8.27
N LEU A 373 6.01 3.24 7.76
CA LEU A 373 6.16 2.27 6.68
C LEU A 373 5.59 0.89 7.05
N PHE A 374 5.81 0.46 8.29
CA PHE A 374 5.27 -0.80 8.81
C PHE A 374 3.74 -0.76 8.91
N MET A 375 3.17 0.26 9.54
CA MET A 375 1.72 0.37 9.73
C MET A 375 0.95 0.58 8.42
N THR A 376 1.56 1.24 7.43
CA THR A 376 0.93 1.50 6.12
C THR A 376 1.13 0.38 5.10
N GLY A 377 1.92 -0.65 5.42
CA GLY A 377 2.08 -1.84 4.58
C GLY A 377 3.24 -1.79 3.58
N TYR A 378 4.11 -0.78 3.62
CA TYR A 378 5.37 -0.82 2.85
C TYR A 378 6.37 -1.81 3.43
N LEU A 379 6.28 -2.07 4.74
CA LEU A 379 7.04 -3.11 5.42
C LEU A 379 6.09 -4.05 6.16
N THR A 380 6.58 -5.24 6.42
CA THR A 380 5.88 -6.26 7.22
C THR A 380 6.85 -6.90 8.21
N GLN A 381 6.32 -7.65 9.19
CA GLN A 381 7.14 -8.36 10.17
C GLN A 381 7.48 -9.77 9.72
N ARG A 382 8.61 -10.30 10.20
CA ARG A 382 8.99 -11.71 10.10
C ARG A 382 9.42 -12.23 11.46
N GLY A 383 8.86 -13.41 11.84
CA GLY A 383 9.09 -14.00 13.17
C GLY A 383 8.34 -13.26 14.28
N GLU A 384 8.59 -13.69 15.50
CA GLU A 384 7.97 -13.10 16.70
C GLU A 384 8.73 -11.83 17.12
N PRO A 385 8.03 -10.75 17.50
CA PRO A 385 8.66 -9.54 18.00
C PRO A 385 9.22 -9.74 19.40
N SER A 386 10.27 -8.99 19.76
CA SER A 386 10.81 -8.91 21.12
C SER A 386 10.39 -7.58 21.75
N GLY A 387 9.30 -7.59 22.52
CA GLY A 387 8.67 -6.36 22.98
C GLY A 387 8.19 -5.51 21.81
N ASN A 388 8.63 -4.25 21.72
CA ASN A 388 8.31 -3.35 20.61
C ASN A 388 9.29 -3.45 19.42
N ARG A 389 10.24 -4.41 19.45
CA ARG A 389 11.22 -4.60 18.37
C ARG A 389 10.74 -5.65 17.39
N TYR A 390 10.58 -5.25 16.15
CA TYR A 390 10.11 -6.06 15.04
C TYR A 390 11.23 -6.30 14.03
N ASN A 391 11.29 -7.50 13.49
CA ASN A 391 12.09 -7.83 12.33
C ASN A 391 11.32 -7.43 11.07
N LEU A 392 11.70 -6.33 10.46
CA LEU A 392 11.01 -5.76 9.30
C LEU A 392 11.62 -6.26 8.00
N VAL A 393 10.75 -6.56 7.04
CA VAL A 393 11.10 -6.93 5.66
C VAL A 393 10.16 -6.23 4.68
N ILE A 394 10.56 -6.13 3.42
CA ILE A 394 9.65 -5.78 2.32
C ILE A 394 8.76 -7.00 2.06
N PRO A 395 7.41 -6.84 2.01
CA PRO A 395 6.51 -7.99 1.93
C PRO A 395 6.67 -8.80 0.65
N ASN A 396 6.79 -8.15 -0.51
CA ASN A 396 6.70 -8.82 -1.80
C ASN A 396 7.45 -8.05 -2.91
N ARG A 397 7.37 -8.59 -4.13
CA ARG A 397 8.05 -8.03 -5.30
C ARG A 397 7.46 -6.70 -5.74
N GLU A 398 6.13 -6.51 -5.65
CA GLU A 398 5.49 -5.25 -6.00
C GLU A 398 6.02 -4.10 -5.14
N ILE A 399 6.01 -4.24 -3.82
CA ILE A 399 6.49 -3.21 -2.90
C ILE A 399 7.99 -2.97 -3.07
N ARG A 400 8.77 -4.03 -3.33
CA ARG A 400 10.19 -3.89 -3.66
C ARG A 400 10.41 -3.02 -4.89
N ASN A 401 9.63 -3.25 -5.95
CA ASN A 401 9.69 -2.45 -7.18
C ASN A 401 9.32 -0.98 -6.92
N ILE A 402 8.29 -0.73 -6.10
CA ILE A 402 7.89 0.64 -5.73
C ILE A 402 9.03 1.37 -5.02
N ILE A 403 9.62 0.76 -3.99
CA ILE A 403 10.74 1.34 -3.24
C ILE A 403 11.93 1.58 -4.16
N THR A 404 12.31 0.60 -4.98
CA THR A 404 13.42 0.70 -5.92
C THR A 404 13.21 1.84 -6.93
N ASN A 405 12.00 1.97 -7.48
CA ASN A 405 11.67 3.04 -8.42
C ASN A 405 11.75 4.43 -7.77
N HIS A 406 11.34 4.57 -6.51
CA HIS A 406 11.51 5.84 -5.78
C HIS A 406 12.97 6.16 -5.50
N ILE A 407 13.77 5.17 -5.13
CA ILE A 407 15.23 5.33 -4.99
C ILE A 407 15.86 5.77 -6.31
N LEU A 408 15.50 5.12 -7.41
CA LEU A 408 15.96 5.50 -8.75
C LEU A 408 15.53 6.91 -9.13
N LYS A 409 14.32 7.32 -8.79
CA LYS A 409 13.84 8.69 -9.02
C LYS A 409 14.66 9.72 -8.23
N MET A 410 14.94 9.46 -6.95
CA MET A 410 15.79 10.32 -6.13
C MET A 410 17.21 10.42 -6.72
N PHE A 411 17.80 9.32 -7.17
CA PHE A 411 19.07 9.34 -7.86
C PHE A 411 19.00 10.17 -9.14
N LYS A 412 17.93 10.04 -9.91
CA LYS A 412 17.68 10.84 -11.12
C LYS A 412 17.64 12.34 -10.82
N GLU A 413 16.93 12.76 -9.79
CA GLU A 413 16.83 14.17 -9.40
C GLU A 413 18.18 14.74 -8.95
N ASN A 414 18.97 13.99 -8.18
CA ASN A 414 20.33 14.36 -7.79
C ASN A 414 21.30 14.43 -8.99
N VAL A 415 21.06 13.65 -10.03
CA VAL A 415 21.85 13.61 -11.26
C VAL A 415 21.49 14.75 -12.22
N LYS A 416 20.27 15.32 -12.16
CA LYS A 416 19.90 16.53 -12.91
C LYS A 416 20.82 17.70 -12.64
N ASP A 417 21.31 17.81 -11.40
CA ASP A 417 22.25 18.87 -11.00
C ASP A 417 23.69 18.64 -11.55
N ASP A 418 24.00 17.42 -12.03
CA ASP A 418 25.29 17.02 -12.61
C ASP A 418 25.19 16.55 -14.08
N GLY A 419 24.24 17.12 -14.82
CA GLY A 419 23.89 16.73 -16.21
C GLY A 419 25.06 16.65 -17.19
N LYS A 420 26.17 17.36 -16.92
CA LYS A 420 27.40 17.30 -17.71
C LYS A 420 28.11 15.95 -17.52
N THR A 421 28.24 15.46 -16.30
CA THR A 421 28.90 14.16 -15.98
C THR A 421 28.16 12.99 -16.63
N VAL A 422 26.83 13.06 -16.66
CA VAL A 422 25.98 12.03 -17.29
C VAL A 422 26.14 12.04 -18.81
N SER A 423 26.09 13.24 -19.42
CA SER A 423 26.32 13.37 -20.86
C SER A 423 27.70 12.87 -21.24
N ASP A 424 28.73 13.24 -20.47
CA ASP A 424 30.11 12.81 -20.70
C ASP A 424 30.27 11.27 -20.57
N LEU A 425 29.51 10.62 -19.66
CA LEU A 425 29.50 9.14 -19.52
C LEU A 425 28.84 8.48 -20.72
N CYS A 426 27.66 8.95 -21.13
CA CYS A 426 26.96 8.45 -22.30
C CYS A 426 27.80 8.62 -23.58
N ASP A 427 28.41 9.80 -23.74
CA ASP A 427 29.29 10.06 -24.88
C ASP A 427 30.56 9.18 -24.87
N ALA A 428 31.09 8.87 -23.68
CA ALA A 428 32.24 7.95 -23.57
C ALA A 428 31.87 6.51 -23.95
N LEU A 429 30.66 6.04 -23.57
CA LEU A 429 30.13 4.74 -23.98
C LEU A 429 29.93 4.67 -25.48
N LEU A 430 29.31 5.67 -26.09
CA LEU A 430 29.07 5.73 -27.52
C LEU A 430 30.36 5.82 -28.33
N ASN A 431 31.31 6.64 -27.82
CA ASN A 431 32.64 6.82 -28.45
C ASN A 431 33.61 5.66 -28.19
N LYS A 432 33.16 4.57 -27.58
CA LYS A 432 33.95 3.34 -27.40
C LYS A 432 35.23 3.57 -26.59
N ASN A 433 35.14 4.39 -25.54
CA ASN A 433 36.27 4.76 -24.70
C ASN A 433 36.12 4.21 -23.28
N PRO A 434 36.54 2.93 -23.04
CA PRO A 434 36.36 2.27 -21.75
C PRO A 434 37.14 2.96 -20.62
N GLU A 435 38.31 3.55 -20.91
CA GLU A 435 39.13 4.27 -19.91
C GLU A 435 38.38 5.54 -19.40
N LYS A 436 37.72 6.25 -20.30
CA LYS A 436 36.92 7.44 -19.94
C LYS A 436 35.67 7.06 -19.18
N VAL A 437 34.99 5.95 -19.54
CA VAL A 437 33.86 5.37 -18.80
C VAL A 437 34.31 5.02 -17.37
N GLU A 438 35.42 4.29 -17.22
CA GLU A 438 36.00 3.90 -15.93
C GLU A 438 36.31 5.11 -15.05
N LEU A 439 36.92 6.15 -15.62
CA LEU A 439 37.27 7.37 -14.90
C LEU A 439 36.02 8.10 -14.40
N ILE A 440 35.07 8.38 -15.30
CA ILE A 440 33.85 9.14 -14.99
C ILE A 440 33.01 8.38 -13.96
N PHE A 441 32.79 7.08 -14.17
CA PHE A 441 31.99 6.28 -13.27
C PHE A 441 32.66 6.11 -11.89
N THR A 442 33.99 5.95 -11.84
CA THR A 442 34.74 5.93 -10.57
C THR A 442 34.62 7.27 -9.81
N GLU A 443 34.74 8.40 -10.51
CA GLU A 443 34.58 9.72 -9.88
C GLU A 443 33.15 9.94 -9.39
N TYR A 444 32.18 9.54 -10.17
CA TYR A 444 30.78 9.58 -9.77
C TYR A 444 30.54 8.74 -8.51
N MET A 445 31.04 7.50 -8.44
CA MET A 445 30.94 6.67 -7.25
C MET A 445 31.64 7.26 -6.04
N LYS A 446 32.78 7.94 -6.21
CA LYS A 446 33.47 8.62 -5.10
C LYS A 446 32.64 9.74 -4.50
N LYS A 447 31.88 10.48 -5.32
CA LYS A 447 31.01 11.59 -4.90
C LYS A 447 29.72 11.07 -4.26
N THR A 448 29.12 10.01 -4.82
CA THR A 448 27.75 9.57 -4.49
C THR A 448 27.67 8.39 -3.54
N ILE A 449 28.68 7.51 -3.50
CA ILE A 449 28.67 6.26 -2.71
C ILE A 449 29.54 6.41 -1.44
N SER A 450 29.05 5.89 -0.30
CA SER A 450 29.85 5.72 0.93
C SER A 450 30.62 4.37 0.89
N ILE A 451 31.85 4.32 1.44
CA ILE A 451 32.64 3.06 1.52
C ILE A 451 31.90 1.96 2.29
N ARG A 452 31.00 2.33 3.20
CA ARG A 452 30.18 1.37 3.98
C ARG A 452 29.01 0.77 3.18
N ASP A 453 28.66 1.35 2.05
CA ASP A 453 27.59 0.88 1.16
C ASP A 453 27.97 -0.43 0.43
N THR A 454 29.20 -0.89 0.59
CA THR A 454 29.75 -2.05 -0.13
C THR A 454 29.89 -3.33 0.73
N PHE A 455 29.27 -3.40 1.91
CA PHE A 455 29.37 -4.58 2.81
C PHE A 455 28.28 -5.64 2.67
N ALA A 456 27.47 -5.62 1.60
CA ALA A 456 26.45 -6.62 1.33
C ALA A 456 27.01 -7.90 0.66
N ARG A 457 26.20 -8.97 0.50
CA ARG A 457 26.58 -10.22 -0.19
C ARG A 457 26.77 -9.97 -1.70
N LYS A 458 27.57 -10.81 -2.39
CA LYS A 458 28.00 -10.61 -3.80
C LYS A 458 26.85 -10.28 -4.77
N PRO A 459 25.74 -11.06 -4.87
CA PRO A 459 24.66 -10.76 -5.82
C PRO A 459 23.99 -9.41 -5.58
N THR A 460 23.90 -9.03 -4.32
CA THR A 460 23.32 -7.79 -3.83
C THR A 460 24.12 -6.56 -4.24
N LYS A 461 25.45 -6.69 -4.28
CA LYS A 461 26.35 -5.62 -4.68
C LYS A 461 26.31 -5.41 -6.19
N GLU A 462 26.21 -6.46 -6.97
CA GLU A 462 26.02 -6.39 -8.43
C GLU A 462 24.74 -5.61 -8.76
N ASN A 463 23.62 -5.96 -8.11
CA ASN A 463 22.34 -5.28 -8.28
C ASN A 463 22.39 -3.79 -7.95
N PHE A 464 23.16 -3.40 -6.94
CA PHE A 464 23.35 -1.99 -6.57
C PHE A 464 24.04 -1.20 -7.69
N TYR A 465 25.16 -1.69 -8.23
CA TYR A 465 25.89 -1.00 -9.29
C TYR A 465 25.13 -1.05 -10.62
N HIS A 466 24.42 -2.14 -10.89
CA HIS A 466 23.53 -2.27 -12.03
C HIS A 466 22.40 -1.20 -11.95
N GLY A 467 21.68 -1.10 -10.83
CA GLY A 467 20.64 -0.10 -10.63
C GLY A 467 21.14 1.34 -10.71
N LEU A 468 22.38 1.60 -10.23
CA LEU A 468 23.04 2.89 -10.33
C LEU A 468 23.29 3.27 -11.80
N LEU A 469 23.86 2.38 -12.58
CA LEU A 469 24.10 2.60 -14.01
C LEU A 469 22.80 2.75 -14.79
N LEU A 470 21.82 1.89 -14.54
CA LEU A 470 20.49 1.98 -15.16
C LEU A 470 19.84 3.35 -14.92
N GLY A 471 19.95 3.85 -13.67
CA GLY A 471 19.47 5.18 -13.30
C GLY A 471 20.18 6.32 -14.03
N ILE A 472 21.49 6.24 -14.19
CA ILE A 472 22.30 7.25 -14.88
C ILE A 472 22.02 7.26 -16.38
N LEU A 473 22.00 6.08 -17.01
CA LEU A 473 21.91 5.93 -18.46
C LEU A 473 20.51 6.26 -19.02
N GLY A 474 19.46 6.04 -18.23
CA GLY A 474 18.08 6.38 -18.59
C GLY A 474 17.78 7.90 -18.68
N PHE A 475 18.81 8.77 -18.60
CA PHE A 475 18.70 10.22 -18.74
C PHE A 475 18.88 10.74 -20.16
N LYS A 476 19.52 9.98 -21.03
CA LYS A 476 19.75 10.42 -22.41
C LYS A 476 18.42 10.29 -23.17
N GLU A 477 17.86 11.41 -23.64
CA GLU A 477 16.52 11.47 -24.24
C GLU A 477 16.32 10.54 -25.45
N ASN A 478 17.38 10.23 -26.20
CA ASN A 478 17.33 9.33 -27.37
C ASN A 478 17.83 7.92 -27.08
N TRP A 479 17.96 7.52 -25.79
CA TRP A 479 18.38 6.17 -25.38
C TRP A 479 17.21 5.41 -24.77
N SER A 480 16.83 4.30 -25.41
CA SER A 480 15.91 3.32 -24.80
C SER A 480 16.74 2.36 -23.95
N VAL A 481 16.69 2.51 -22.62
CA VAL A 481 17.50 1.73 -21.68
C VAL A 481 16.61 0.69 -21.00
N MET A 482 16.91 -0.58 -21.19
CA MET A 482 16.16 -1.71 -20.64
C MET A 482 17.08 -2.57 -19.77
N SER A 483 16.52 -3.18 -18.72
CA SER A 483 17.17 -4.22 -17.95
C SER A 483 16.63 -5.57 -18.39
N ASN A 484 17.49 -6.49 -18.84
CA ASN A 484 17.07 -7.83 -19.23
C ASN A 484 16.75 -8.67 -17.99
N ARG A 485 15.57 -9.32 -17.97
CA ARG A 485 14.99 -9.98 -16.78
C ARG A 485 15.09 -11.51 -16.79
N GLU A 486 15.71 -12.10 -17.77
CA GLU A 486 15.75 -13.55 -17.88
C GLU A 486 16.98 -14.17 -17.21
N SER A 487 16.92 -14.32 -15.89
CA SER A 487 17.47 -15.49 -15.15
C SER A 487 17.29 -15.31 -13.64
N GLY A 488 16.53 -16.16 -13.10
CA GLY A 488 16.16 -16.63 -11.74
C GLY A 488 16.61 -15.93 -10.46
N ASP A 489 17.77 -15.33 -10.31
CA ASP A 489 18.28 -14.82 -9.01
C ASP A 489 19.09 -13.51 -9.07
N GLY A 490 19.02 -12.73 -10.16
CA GLY A 490 19.75 -11.45 -10.24
C GLY A 490 19.21 -10.53 -11.34
N PHE A 491 19.51 -9.24 -11.23
CA PHE A 491 19.26 -8.30 -12.30
C PHE A 491 20.22 -8.61 -13.46
N GLY A 492 19.66 -8.87 -14.63
CA GLY A 492 20.41 -9.11 -15.84
C GLY A 492 21.03 -7.86 -16.45
N ASP A 493 21.62 -8.00 -17.62
CA ASP A 493 22.33 -6.95 -18.34
C ASP A 493 21.51 -5.70 -18.62
N ILE A 494 22.17 -4.59 -18.82
CA ILE A 494 21.59 -3.34 -19.33
C ILE A 494 21.71 -3.36 -20.85
N LEU A 495 20.56 -3.32 -21.52
CA LEU A 495 20.42 -3.18 -22.95
C LEU A 495 20.08 -1.75 -23.29
N ILE A 496 20.82 -1.15 -24.19
CA ILE A 496 20.58 0.23 -24.64
C ILE A 496 20.41 0.21 -26.16
N ARG A 497 19.29 0.73 -26.61
CA ARG A 497 19.03 1.05 -28.00
C ARG A 497 19.11 2.56 -28.17
N ILE A 498 19.81 3.02 -29.18
CA ILE A 498 19.90 4.43 -29.51
C ILE A 498 18.92 4.70 -30.65
N GLU A 499 17.95 5.59 -30.40
CA GLU A 499 16.97 5.98 -31.40
C GLU A 499 17.67 6.68 -32.57
N ASP A 500 17.30 6.34 -33.80
CA ASP A 500 17.84 6.89 -35.05
C ASP A 500 19.32 6.51 -35.36
N GLU A 501 19.94 5.60 -34.59
CA GLU A 501 21.27 5.08 -34.88
C GLU A 501 21.27 3.54 -34.98
N ASP A 502 22.07 3.00 -35.88
CA ASP A 502 22.30 1.56 -36.02
C ASP A 502 23.33 1.08 -34.97
N VAL A 503 23.14 1.45 -33.71
CA VAL A 503 24.05 1.14 -32.61
C VAL A 503 23.24 0.72 -31.36
N GLY A 504 23.64 -0.43 -30.80
CA GLY A 504 23.21 -0.91 -29.52
C GLY A 504 24.36 -1.07 -28.52
N ILE A 505 24.09 -0.95 -27.25
CA ILE A 505 25.06 -1.14 -26.17
C ILE A 505 24.54 -2.20 -25.20
N VAL A 506 25.37 -3.15 -24.83
CA VAL A 506 25.10 -4.15 -23.81
C VAL A 506 26.10 -3.99 -22.67
N ILE A 507 25.63 -3.90 -21.45
CA ILE A 507 26.48 -3.71 -20.26
C ILE A 507 26.17 -4.81 -19.24
N GLU A 508 27.15 -5.60 -18.86
CA GLU A 508 27.11 -6.53 -17.74
C GLU A 508 27.92 -5.98 -16.58
N VAL A 509 27.36 -6.06 -15.36
CA VAL A 509 27.96 -5.53 -14.14
C VAL A 509 28.29 -6.64 -13.17
N LYS A 510 29.54 -6.73 -12.71
CA LYS A 510 30.00 -7.69 -11.70
C LYS A 510 30.59 -6.99 -10.48
N TYR A 511 30.55 -7.66 -9.34
CA TYR A 511 31.23 -7.21 -8.14
C TYR A 511 32.44 -8.09 -7.80
N ALA A 512 33.62 -7.47 -7.67
CA ALA A 512 34.86 -8.14 -7.33
C ALA A 512 35.03 -8.24 -5.81
N ASP A 513 34.56 -9.33 -5.19
CA ASP A 513 34.63 -9.50 -3.72
C ASP A 513 36.06 -9.49 -3.15
N ASP A 514 36.98 -10.05 -3.90
CA ASP A 514 38.42 -10.10 -3.58
C ASP A 514 39.19 -8.86 -4.05
N GLY A 515 38.53 -7.94 -4.78
CA GLY A 515 39.12 -6.75 -5.35
C GLY A 515 39.83 -6.98 -6.70
N ASN A 516 39.76 -8.21 -7.28
CA ASN A 516 40.33 -8.52 -8.60
C ASN A 516 39.38 -8.02 -9.72
N LEU A 517 39.39 -6.70 -9.94
CA LEU A 517 38.54 -6.03 -10.91
C LEU A 517 38.74 -6.52 -12.34
N GLN A 518 39.98 -6.86 -12.71
CA GLN A 518 40.30 -7.30 -14.08
C GLN A 518 39.60 -8.62 -14.41
N GLU A 519 39.74 -9.62 -13.57
CA GLU A 519 39.16 -10.95 -13.75
C GLU A 519 37.61 -10.90 -13.79
N GLU A 520 37.01 -10.18 -12.87
CA GLU A 520 35.51 -10.06 -12.83
C GLU A 520 35.00 -9.26 -14.04
N CYS A 521 35.77 -8.31 -14.56
CA CYS A 521 35.41 -7.56 -15.75
C CYS A 521 35.47 -8.45 -17.01
N GLU A 522 36.47 -9.33 -17.10
CA GLU A 522 36.58 -10.34 -18.18
C GLU A 522 35.44 -11.36 -18.12
N LYS A 523 35.04 -11.80 -16.90
CA LYS A 523 33.88 -12.67 -16.70
C LYS A 523 32.57 -11.96 -17.12
N ALA A 524 32.42 -10.67 -16.84
CA ALA A 524 31.27 -9.89 -17.29
C ALA A 524 31.16 -9.88 -18.82
N LEU A 525 32.26 -9.59 -19.52
CA LEU A 525 32.28 -9.63 -20.99
C LEU A 525 32.00 -11.04 -21.55
N GLN A 526 32.55 -12.09 -20.93
CA GLN A 526 32.32 -13.44 -21.36
C GLN A 526 30.86 -13.87 -21.20
N GLN A 527 30.21 -13.45 -20.10
CA GLN A 527 28.80 -13.73 -19.86
C GLN A 527 27.90 -13.13 -20.94
N ILE A 528 28.17 -11.89 -21.39
CA ILE A 528 27.41 -11.26 -22.51
C ILE A 528 27.48 -12.13 -23.77
N ILE A 529 28.62 -12.78 -24.00
CA ILE A 529 28.85 -13.64 -25.18
C ILE A 529 28.12 -14.98 -25.01
N ASP A 530 28.25 -15.61 -23.83
CA ASP A 530 27.76 -16.97 -23.58
C ASP A 530 26.21 -17.03 -23.55
N ILE A 531 25.55 -15.99 -23.04
CA ILE A 531 24.08 -15.93 -22.89
C ILE A 531 23.41 -15.27 -24.10
N ARG A 532 24.20 -14.83 -25.11
CA ARG A 532 23.70 -14.24 -26.37
C ARG A 532 22.71 -13.06 -26.18
N TYR A 533 22.96 -12.19 -25.22
CA TYR A 533 22.13 -11.01 -24.96
C TYR A 533 22.01 -10.05 -26.16
N THR A 534 22.84 -10.20 -27.17
CA THR A 534 22.83 -9.41 -28.42
C THR A 534 21.67 -9.77 -29.34
N GLU A 535 21.12 -10.99 -29.24
CA GLU A 535 20.08 -11.47 -30.17
C GLU A 535 18.83 -10.58 -30.18
N ALA A 536 18.47 -10.00 -29.04
CA ALA A 536 17.33 -9.09 -28.96
C ALA A 536 17.54 -7.80 -29.78
N LEU A 537 18.75 -7.24 -29.73
CA LEU A 537 19.11 -6.04 -30.51
C LEU A 537 19.26 -6.39 -32.00
N GLU A 538 19.80 -7.55 -32.31
CA GLU A 538 19.96 -8.06 -33.68
C GLU A 538 18.60 -8.31 -34.35
N GLN A 539 17.63 -8.86 -33.65
CA GLN A 539 16.25 -9.05 -34.12
C GLN A 539 15.55 -7.73 -34.42
N GLU A 540 15.93 -6.65 -33.74
CA GLU A 540 15.43 -5.29 -33.98
C GLU A 540 16.19 -4.58 -35.14
N GLY A 541 17.13 -5.25 -35.79
CA GLY A 541 17.86 -4.73 -36.96
C GLY A 541 19.07 -3.87 -36.64
N ILE A 542 19.61 -3.97 -35.42
CA ILE A 542 20.83 -3.25 -35.01
C ILE A 542 22.08 -4.08 -35.40
N HIS A 543 22.97 -3.49 -36.23
CA HIS A 543 24.14 -4.17 -36.77
C HIS A 543 25.43 -3.86 -36.00
N THR A 544 25.51 -2.76 -35.29
CA THR A 544 26.68 -2.43 -34.48
C THR A 544 26.36 -2.57 -32.99
N ILE A 545 26.92 -3.58 -32.33
CA ILE A 545 26.71 -3.82 -30.91
C ILE A 545 28.00 -3.65 -30.13
N ILE A 546 27.98 -2.73 -29.14
CA ILE A 546 29.10 -2.45 -28.26
C ILE A 546 28.84 -3.17 -26.93
N LYS A 547 29.75 -4.04 -26.51
CA LYS A 547 29.66 -4.83 -25.29
C LYS A 547 30.59 -4.25 -24.23
N TYR A 548 30.06 -3.95 -23.06
CA TYR A 548 30.81 -3.46 -21.91
C TYR A 548 30.71 -4.44 -20.74
N GLY A 549 31.86 -4.94 -20.26
CA GLY A 549 31.98 -5.57 -18.95
C GLY A 549 32.42 -4.52 -17.93
N ILE A 550 31.70 -4.39 -16.84
CA ILE A 550 32.04 -3.44 -15.78
C ILE A 550 32.15 -4.20 -14.45
N ALA A 551 33.34 -4.25 -13.89
CA ALA A 551 33.56 -4.80 -12.55
C ALA A 551 33.71 -3.68 -11.53
N CYS A 552 32.99 -3.78 -10.42
CA CYS A 552 33.00 -2.80 -9.35
C CYS A 552 33.59 -3.37 -8.06
N TYR A 553 34.32 -2.55 -7.33
CA TYR A 553 34.79 -2.84 -5.98
C TYR A 553 34.81 -1.56 -5.15
N ARG A 554 33.93 -1.46 -4.17
CA ARG A 554 33.76 -0.27 -3.33
C ARG A 554 33.47 0.98 -4.21
N LYS A 555 34.43 1.92 -4.31
CA LYS A 555 34.31 3.17 -5.09
C LYS A 555 35.19 3.17 -6.35
N LYS A 556 35.55 2.00 -6.84
CA LYS A 556 36.36 1.82 -8.05
C LYS A 556 35.66 0.89 -8.98
N CYS A 557 35.83 1.08 -10.25
CA CYS A 557 35.45 0.12 -11.27
C CYS A 557 36.61 -0.12 -12.25
N LYS A 558 36.49 -1.21 -12.97
CA LYS A 558 37.25 -1.53 -14.18
C LYS A 558 36.24 -1.72 -15.30
N VAL A 559 36.58 -1.21 -16.47
CA VAL A 559 35.74 -1.29 -17.66
C VAL A 559 36.52 -1.90 -18.82
N LEU A 560 35.97 -2.96 -19.40
CA LEU A 560 36.47 -3.56 -20.62
C LEU A 560 35.39 -3.52 -21.70
N MET A 561 35.79 -3.50 -22.98
CA MET A 561 34.86 -3.38 -24.09
C MET A 561 35.22 -4.32 -25.23
N ARG A 562 34.18 -4.84 -25.92
CA ARG A 562 34.31 -5.52 -27.24
C ARG A 562 33.25 -4.97 -28.20
N ILE A 563 33.51 -5.09 -29.48
CA ILE A 563 32.58 -4.65 -30.53
C ILE A 563 32.34 -5.84 -31.45
N ASP A 564 31.09 -6.15 -31.69
CA ASP A 564 30.68 -7.03 -32.78
C ASP A 564 30.15 -6.13 -33.92
N LYS A 565 30.74 -6.29 -35.10
CA LYS A 565 30.24 -5.73 -36.35
C LYS A 565 29.82 -6.91 -37.21
N GLN A 566 28.56 -6.99 -37.56
CA GLN A 566 28.08 -7.90 -38.62
C GLN A 566 28.29 -7.28 -39.99
#